data_65734ad5c8a22295281e7bb55368bf54
#
_entry.id   65734ad5c8a22295281e7bb55368bf54
#
_cell.length_a   1.000
_cell.length_b   1.000
_cell.length_c   1.000
_cell.angle_alpha   90.00
_cell.angle_beta   90.00
_cell.angle_gamma   90.00
#
_symmetry.space_group_name_H-M   'P 1'
#
loop_
_entity.id
_entity.type
_entity.pdbx_description
1 polymer ?
#
loop_
_entity_poly.entity_id
_entity_poly.type
_entity_poly.pdbx_seq_one_letter_code
_entity_poly.pdbx_strand_id
1 'polypeptide(L)'
;MALIELRDLNKTYDNGQPLHVLKGIDLDIERGEFVSIMGASGSGKSTLLNILGILDNYDTGTYHLNGKLIKDLSENKAAEYRNRMIGFIFQSFNLIGFKTAVENVELPLFYQGVPRKQRHQMAMEYLEKLGLTQWATHFPNELSGGQRQRVAIARALITKPEIILADEPTGALDSKTSVEVMQLLKQLNREEGITIIVVTHESGVANETNKIIHIKDGIIGQIEENTAHDAWDGTMMK
;
A
#
# COMPACT_ATOMS: atom_id res chain seq x y z
N MET A 1 2.38 -8.73 18.84
CA MET A 1 3.14 -9.61 17.92
C MET A 1 3.14 -8.90 16.59
N ALA A 2 4.31 -8.51 16.13
CA ALA A 2 4.42 -7.73 14.91
C ALA A 2 3.76 -8.44 13.71
N LEU A 3 3.13 -7.67 12.83
CA LEU A 3 2.56 -8.17 11.59
C LEU A 3 3.66 -8.37 10.55
N ILE A 4 4.64 -7.47 10.53
CA ILE A 4 5.85 -7.54 9.70
C ILE A 4 7.06 -7.54 10.63
N GLU A 5 7.96 -8.50 10.42
CA GLU A 5 9.25 -8.57 11.08
C GLU A 5 10.35 -8.75 10.04
N LEU A 6 11.27 -7.80 9.96
CA LEU A 6 12.47 -7.88 9.14
C LEU A 6 13.68 -7.96 10.05
N ARG A 7 14.65 -8.86 9.74
CA ARG A 7 15.92 -8.98 10.48
C ARG A 7 17.06 -9.12 9.48
N ASP A 8 18.01 -8.22 9.61
CA ASP A 8 19.23 -8.14 8.78
C ASP A 8 18.94 -8.35 7.28
N LEU A 9 17.86 -7.71 6.79
CA LEU A 9 17.40 -7.90 5.42
C LEU A 9 18.28 -7.12 4.45
N ASN A 10 18.85 -7.84 3.48
CA ASN A 10 19.77 -7.29 2.47
C ASN A 10 19.25 -7.55 1.06
N LYS A 11 19.47 -6.57 0.16
CA LYS A 11 19.15 -6.68 -1.26
C LYS A 11 20.21 -6.03 -2.13
N THR A 12 20.72 -6.79 -3.08
CA THR A 12 21.67 -6.34 -4.12
C THR A 12 21.07 -6.62 -5.49
N TYR A 13 21.13 -5.66 -6.39
CA TYR A 13 20.86 -5.89 -7.81
C TYR A 13 22.18 -6.03 -8.56
N ASP A 14 22.28 -7.04 -9.42
CA ASP A 14 23.46 -7.24 -10.26
C ASP A 14 23.06 -7.10 -11.74
N ASN A 15 23.30 -5.92 -12.29
CA ASN A 15 23.14 -5.61 -13.71
C ASN A 15 24.50 -5.33 -14.36
N GLY A 16 25.53 -6.11 -13.97
CA GLY A 16 26.91 -5.96 -14.43
C GLY A 16 27.80 -5.16 -13.47
N GLN A 17 27.22 -4.36 -12.59
CA GLN A 17 27.86 -3.79 -11.40
C GLN A 17 26.94 -4.01 -10.20
N PRO A 18 27.40 -4.73 -9.16
CA PRO A 18 26.58 -4.98 -7.98
C PRO A 18 26.19 -3.68 -7.27
N LEU A 19 24.88 -3.44 -7.11
CA LEU A 19 24.34 -2.31 -6.36
C LEU A 19 23.65 -2.82 -5.11
N HIS A 20 24.30 -2.67 -3.94
CA HIS A 20 23.72 -3.01 -2.64
C HIS A 20 22.71 -1.94 -2.21
N VAL A 21 21.41 -2.23 -2.37
CA VAL A 21 20.32 -1.27 -2.21
C VAL A 21 19.76 -1.27 -0.79
N LEU A 22 19.56 -2.45 -0.18
CA LEU A 22 19.15 -2.56 1.23
C LEU A 22 20.25 -3.24 2.01
N LYS A 23 20.60 -2.66 3.17
CA LYS A 23 21.82 -2.98 3.91
C LYS A 23 21.50 -3.26 5.37
N GLY A 24 21.10 -4.50 5.68
CA GLY A 24 20.80 -4.93 7.04
C GLY A 24 19.58 -4.20 7.62
N ILE A 25 18.42 -4.29 6.96
CA ILE A 25 17.19 -3.67 7.44
C ILE A 25 16.61 -4.49 8.58
N ASP A 26 16.50 -3.88 9.76
CA ASP A 26 15.73 -4.35 10.91
C ASP A 26 14.50 -3.47 11.09
N LEU A 27 13.30 -4.08 11.07
CA LEU A 27 12.04 -3.33 11.16
C LEU A 27 10.92 -4.21 11.70
N ASP A 28 10.15 -3.66 12.64
CA ASP A 28 8.91 -4.22 13.13
C ASP A 28 7.75 -3.26 12.84
N ILE A 29 6.66 -3.82 12.29
CA ILE A 29 5.39 -3.10 12.10
C ILE A 29 4.30 -3.92 12.76
N GLU A 30 3.61 -3.31 13.71
CA GLU A 30 2.51 -3.94 14.43
C GLU A 30 1.20 -3.89 13.62
N ARG A 31 0.24 -4.74 14.00
CA ARG A 31 -1.10 -4.70 13.38
C ARG A 31 -1.77 -3.38 13.65
N GLY A 32 -2.44 -2.83 12.63
CA GLY A 32 -3.20 -1.60 12.72
C GLY A 32 -2.33 -0.33 12.74
N GLU A 33 -1.00 -0.45 12.62
CA GLU A 33 -0.17 0.74 12.47
C GLU A 33 -0.42 1.46 11.13
N PHE A 34 -0.38 2.78 11.16
CA PHE A 34 -0.33 3.63 9.98
C PHE A 34 1.05 4.27 9.90
N VAL A 35 1.88 3.78 8.98
CA VAL A 35 3.33 4.04 8.94
C VAL A 35 3.70 4.68 7.62
N SER A 36 4.62 5.64 7.64
CA SER A 36 5.29 6.11 6.43
C SER A 36 6.75 5.67 6.37
N ILE A 37 7.21 5.33 5.16
CA ILE A 37 8.62 5.11 4.84
C ILE A 37 9.08 6.30 4.00
N MET A 38 9.97 7.10 4.57
CA MET A 38 10.42 8.37 4.00
C MET A 38 11.91 8.32 3.63
N GLY A 39 12.30 9.05 2.59
CA GLY A 39 13.70 9.17 2.18
C GLY A 39 13.83 9.76 0.79
N ALA A 40 15.05 10.15 0.41
CA ALA A 40 15.35 10.69 -0.91
C ALA A 40 15.12 9.66 -2.04
N SER A 41 15.03 10.12 -3.30
CA SER A 41 15.03 9.22 -4.44
C SER A 41 16.29 8.35 -4.44
N GLY A 42 16.14 7.06 -4.74
CA GLY A 42 17.25 6.09 -4.72
C GLY A 42 17.66 5.58 -3.34
N SER A 43 17.01 5.98 -2.25
CA SER A 43 17.36 5.52 -0.90
C SER A 43 16.99 4.06 -0.58
N GLY A 44 16.25 3.37 -1.47
CA GLY A 44 15.82 1.97 -1.29
C GLY A 44 14.35 1.79 -0.93
N LYS A 45 13.55 2.86 -0.82
CA LYS A 45 12.11 2.79 -0.44
C LYS A 45 11.28 1.85 -1.30
N SER A 46 11.31 2.02 -2.62
CA SER A 46 10.53 1.19 -3.55
C SER A 46 11.03 -0.25 -3.56
N THR A 47 12.34 -0.49 -3.36
CA THR A 47 12.87 -1.84 -3.20
C THR A 47 12.31 -2.48 -1.93
N LEU A 48 12.32 -1.76 -0.81
CA LEU A 48 11.75 -2.25 0.44
C LEU A 48 10.25 -2.52 0.28
N LEU A 49 9.50 -1.61 -0.34
CA LEU A 49 8.07 -1.80 -0.63
C LEU A 49 7.81 -3.04 -1.48
N ASN A 50 8.62 -3.27 -2.52
CA ASN A 50 8.49 -4.44 -3.39
C ASN A 50 8.74 -5.75 -2.63
N ILE A 51 9.71 -5.77 -1.72
CA ILE A 51 9.98 -6.94 -0.88
C ILE A 51 8.82 -7.16 0.10
N LEU A 52 8.37 -6.11 0.81
CA LEU A 52 7.19 -6.18 1.68
C LEU A 52 5.95 -6.66 0.94
N GLY A 53 5.82 -6.25 -0.33
CA GLY A 53 4.76 -6.64 -1.24
C GLY A 53 4.91 -8.03 -1.86
N ILE A 54 5.98 -8.75 -1.56
CA ILE A 54 6.30 -10.04 -2.19
C ILE A 54 6.36 -9.93 -3.73
N LEU A 55 6.73 -8.75 -4.24
CA LEU A 55 6.95 -8.49 -5.67
C LEU A 55 8.40 -8.72 -6.07
N ASP A 56 9.31 -8.71 -5.11
CA ASP A 56 10.75 -8.99 -5.29
C ASP A 56 11.26 -9.84 -4.13
N ASN A 57 12.38 -10.52 -4.34
CA ASN A 57 13.05 -11.33 -3.34
C ASN A 57 14.19 -10.53 -2.67
N TYR A 58 14.59 -10.94 -1.48
CA TYR A 58 15.77 -10.44 -0.78
C TYR A 58 16.88 -11.50 -0.77
N ASP A 59 18.13 -11.07 -0.58
CA ASP A 59 19.30 -11.98 -0.69
C ASP A 59 19.58 -12.69 0.64
N THR A 60 19.70 -11.91 1.72
CA THR A 60 19.99 -12.45 3.08
C THR A 60 19.09 -11.80 4.12
N GLY A 61 19.08 -12.37 5.33
CA GLY A 61 18.19 -11.95 6.39
C GLY A 61 16.88 -12.74 6.41
N THR A 62 15.89 -12.23 7.14
CA THR A 62 14.56 -12.84 7.22
C THR A 62 13.45 -11.80 7.11
N TYR A 63 12.34 -12.20 6.47
CA TYR A 63 11.08 -11.48 6.43
C TYR A 63 9.96 -12.39 6.90
N HIS A 64 9.31 -12.05 8.01
CA HIS A 64 8.10 -12.72 8.47
C HIS A 64 6.88 -11.82 8.28
N LEU A 65 5.84 -12.37 7.65
CA LEU A 65 4.53 -11.74 7.51
C LEU A 65 3.52 -12.57 8.30
N ASN A 66 2.91 -11.98 9.31
CA ASN A 66 1.97 -12.67 10.21
C ASN A 66 2.58 -13.97 10.79
N GLY A 67 3.82 -13.91 11.24
CA GLY A 67 4.58 -15.03 11.80
C GLY A 67 5.05 -16.08 10.79
N LYS A 68 4.79 -15.90 9.48
CA LYS A 68 5.22 -16.83 8.43
C LYS A 68 6.43 -16.28 7.69
N LEU A 69 7.47 -17.10 7.58
CA LEU A 69 8.66 -16.75 6.81
C LEU A 69 8.32 -16.65 5.32
N ILE A 70 8.60 -15.48 4.74
CA ILE A 70 8.45 -15.16 3.32
C ILE A 70 9.82 -15.28 2.69
N LYS A 71 10.16 -16.45 2.18
CA LYS A 71 11.42 -16.72 1.51
C LYS A 71 11.25 -17.86 0.50
N ASP A 72 11.90 -17.75 -0.65
CA ASP A 72 11.95 -18.79 -1.69
C ASP A 72 10.57 -19.33 -2.09
N LEU A 73 9.57 -18.45 -2.12
CA LEU A 73 8.20 -18.82 -2.52
C LEU A 73 8.16 -19.07 -4.04
N SER A 74 7.44 -20.12 -4.45
CA SER A 74 7.09 -20.26 -5.86
C SER A 74 6.18 -19.10 -6.28
N GLU A 75 6.18 -18.74 -7.58
CA GLU A 75 5.35 -17.65 -8.12
C GLU A 75 3.86 -17.80 -7.77
N ASN A 76 3.32 -19.02 -7.85
CA ASN A 76 1.94 -19.28 -7.47
C ASN A 76 1.68 -19.00 -5.99
N LYS A 77 2.61 -19.40 -5.12
CA LYS A 77 2.52 -19.15 -3.67
C LYS A 77 2.63 -17.67 -3.37
N ALA A 78 3.59 -16.97 -3.97
CA ALA A 78 3.77 -15.53 -3.86
C ALA A 78 2.51 -14.77 -4.32
N ALA A 79 1.93 -15.15 -5.46
CA ALA A 79 0.68 -14.58 -5.97
C ALA A 79 -0.51 -14.83 -5.02
N GLU A 80 -0.61 -16.02 -4.42
CA GLU A 80 -1.64 -16.32 -3.42
C GLU A 80 -1.51 -15.43 -2.19
N TYR A 81 -0.29 -15.29 -1.64
CA TYR A 81 -0.03 -14.39 -0.49
C TYR A 81 -0.36 -12.94 -0.82
N ARG A 82 0.13 -12.41 -1.95
CA ARG A 82 -0.19 -11.05 -2.41
C ARG A 82 -1.70 -10.82 -2.48
N ASN A 83 -2.40 -11.72 -3.13
CA ASN A 83 -3.84 -11.57 -3.36
C ASN A 83 -4.67 -11.63 -2.07
N ARG A 84 -4.22 -12.38 -1.05
CA ARG A 84 -4.98 -12.55 0.20
C ARG A 84 -4.59 -11.59 1.30
N MET A 85 -3.30 -11.19 1.35
CA MET A 85 -2.75 -10.49 2.49
C MET A 85 -2.47 -9.02 2.22
N ILE A 86 -2.30 -8.63 0.93
CA ILE A 86 -1.73 -7.35 0.58
C ILE A 86 -2.61 -6.63 -0.44
N GLY A 87 -3.02 -5.40 -0.12
CA GLY A 87 -3.61 -4.46 -1.06
C GLY A 87 -2.54 -3.47 -1.55
N PHE A 88 -2.52 -3.18 -2.85
CA PHE A 88 -1.58 -2.23 -3.44
C PHE A 88 -2.29 -0.98 -3.95
N ILE A 89 -1.72 0.18 -3.61
CA ILE A 89 -2.10 1.50 -4.13
C ILE A 89 -0.86 2.13 -4.73
N PHE A 90 -0.92 2.52 -6.01
CA PHE A 90 0.22 3.07 -6.75
C PHE A 90 -0.02 4.51 -7.16
N GLN A 91 1.05 5.29 -7.31
CA GLN A 91 1.02 6.66 -7.82
C GLN A 91 0.30 6.78 -9.18
N SER A 92 0.55 5.84 -10.09
CA SER A 92 -0.06 5.81 -11.43
C SER A 92 -1.39 5.06 -11.46
N PHE A 93 -2.02 4.79 -10.29
CA PHE A 93 -3.28 4.05 -10.12
C PHE A 93 -3.21 2.60 -10.60
N ASN A 94 -2.47 2.30 -11.64
CA ASN A 94 -2.30 0.97 -12.27
C ASN A 94 -3.64 0.28 -12.54
N LEU A 95 -4.63 1.05 -13.04
CA LEU A 95 -5.92 0.52 -13.50
C LEU A 95 -5.77 -0.04 -14.91
N ILE A 96 -6.49 -1.15 -15.17
CA ILE A 96 -6.54 -1.74 -16.50
C ILE A 96 -7.44 -0.87 -17.38
N GLY A 97 -6.86 -0.19 -18.37
CA GLY A 97 -7.50 0.85 -19.15
C GLY A 97 -8.73 0.42 -19.98
N PHE A 98 -8.79 -0.88 -20.37
CA PHE A 98 -9.91 -1.45 -21.11
C PHE A 98 -10.97 -2.15 -20.23
N LYS A 99 -10.85 -2.00 -18.90
CA LYS A 99 -11.82 -2.46 -17.91
C LYS A 99 -12.48 -1.25 -17.24
N THR A 100 -13.77 -1.37 -16.98
CA THR A 100 -14.51 -0.35 -16.22
C THR A 100 -14.02 -0.27 -14.77
N ALA A 101 -14.48 0.76 -14.02
CA ALA A 101 -14.15 0.91 -12.61
C ALA A 101 -14.54 -0.34 -11.81
N VAL A 102 -15.77 -0.83 -11.96
CA VAL A 102 -16.24 -2.03 -11.26
C VAL A 102 -15.44 -3.27 -11.63
N GLU A 103 -15.09 -3.45 -12.91
CA GLU A 103 -14.29 -4.59 -13.36
C GLU A 103 -12.84 -4.54 -12.85
N ASN A 104 -12.27 -3.34 -12.66
CA ASN A 104 -10.97 -3.18 -12.00
C ASN A 104 -11.04 -3.60 -10.53
N VAL A 105 -12.10 -3.22 -9.82
CA VAL A 105 -12.31 -3.58 -8.41
C VAL A 105 -12.58 -5.08 -8.26
N GLU A 106 -13.31 -5.71 -9.19
CA GLU A 106 -13.59 -7.15 -9.17
C GLU A 106 -12.36 -8.04 -9.36
N LEU A 107 -11.29 -7.52 -9.97
CA LEU A 107 -10.17 -8.33 -10.48
C LEU A 107 -9.49 -9.22 -9.42
N PRO A 108 -9.18 -8.74 -8.19
CA PRO A 108 -8.59 -9.60 -7.17
C PRO A 108 -9.47 -10.79 -6.80
N LEU A 109 -10.78 -10.60 -6.74
CA LEU A 109 -11.75 -11.67 -6.43
C LEU A 109 -11.90 -12.67 -7.59
N PHE A 110 -11.68 -12.23 -8.84
CA PHE A 110 -11.62 -13.14 -9.98
C PHE A 110 -10.49 -14.16 -9.80
N TYR A 111 -9.30 -13.72 -9.39
CA TYR A 111 -8.16 -14.60 -9.09
C TYR A 111 -8.39 -15.50 -7.88
N GLN A 112 -9.26 -15.10 -6.95
CA GLN A 112 -9.70 -15.96 -5.83
C GLN A 112 -10.77 -16.99 -6.24
N GLY A 113 -11.23 -16.98 -7.50
CA GLY A 113 -12.26 -17.88 -7.98
C GLY A 113 -13.68 -17.53 -7.53
N VAL A 114 -13.91 -16.30 -7.02
CA VAL A 114 -15.23 -15.85 -6.58
C VAL A 114 -16.18 -15.75 -7.79
N PRO A 115 -17.41 -16.32 -7.73
CA PRO A 115 -18.38 -16.27 -8.81
C PRO A 115 -18.71 -14.84 -9.26
N ARG A 116 -18.92 -14.64 -10.59
CA ARG A 116 -19.12 -13.31 -11.19
C ARG A 116 -20.17 -12.46 -10.48
N LYS A 117 -21.34 -13.06 -10.20
CA LYS A 117 -22.43 -12.33 -9.53
C LYS A 117 -22.03 -11.81 -8.15
N GLN A 118 -21.34 -12.65 -7.37
CA GLN A 118 -20.91 -12.31 -6.02
C GLN A 118 -19.81 -11.24 -6.03
N ARG A 119 -18.76 -11.40 -6.87
CA ARG A 119 -17.68 -10.39 -6.93
C ARG A 119 -18.18 -9.04 -7.45
N HIS A 120 -19.15 -9.05 -8.40
CA HIS A 120 -19.78 -7.82 -8.88
C HIS A 120 -20.53 -7.09 -7.76
N GLN A 121 -21.33 -7.80 -7.00
CA GLN A 121 -22.04 -7.22 -5.84
C GLN A 121 -21.04 -6.63 -4.84
N MET A 122 -20.01 -7.38 -4.45
CA MET A 122 -18.97 -6.89 -3.53
C MET A 122 -18.25 -5.66 -4.08
N ALA A 123 -17.91 -5.63 -5.37
CA ALA A 123 -17.26 -4.49 -5.99
C ALA A 123 -18.15 -3.24 -5.96
N MET A 124 -19.45 -3.38 -6.24
CA MET A 124 -20.41 -2.28 -6.14
C MET A 124 -20.54 -1.75 -4.72
N GLU A 125 -20.53 -2.61 -3.70
CA GLU A 125 -20.55 -2.20 -2.28
C GLU A 125 -19.31 -1.36 -1.91
N TYR A 126 -18.11 -1.73 -2.39
CA TYR A 126 -16.89 -0.92 -2.16
C TYR A 126 -16.90 0.39 -2.95
N LEU A 127 -17.41 0.38 -4.19
CA LEU A 127 -17.58 1.63 -4.96
C LEU A 127 -18.60 2.57 -4.29
N GLU A 128 -19.68 2.05 -3.73
CA GLU A 128 -20.66 2.83 -2.97
C GLU A 128 -20.03 3.47 -1.73
N LYS A 129 -19.31 2.68 -0.92
CA LYS A 129 -18.59 3.19 0.28
C LYS A 129 -17.63 4.33 -0.06
N LEU A 130 -17.04 4.31 -1.26
CA LEU A 130 -16.09 5.33 -1.72
C LEU A 130 -16.74 6.44 -2.58
N GLY A 131 -18.08 6.47 -2.67
CA GLY A 131 -18.83 7.50 -3.40
C GLY A 131 -18.69 7.41 -4.92
N LEU A 132 -18.47 6.20 -5.47
CA LEU A 132 -18.19 5.98 -6.89
C LEU A 132 -19.28 5.21 -7.65
N THR A 133 -20.45 5.00 -7.07
CA THR A 133 -21.53 4.19 -7.66
C THR A 133 -21.90 4.64 -9.09
N GLN A 134 -22.01 5.95 -9.31
CA GLN A 134 -22.39 6.50 -10.63
C GLN A 134 -21.29 6.37 -11.69
N TRP A 135 -20.04 6.11 -11.28
CA TRP A 135 -18.90 5.90 -12.19
C TRP A 135 -18.50 4.44 -12.35
N ALA A 136 -19.27 3.50 -11.79
CA ALA A 136 -18.94 2.07 -11.79
C ALA A 136 -18.70 1.50 -13.21
N THR A 137 -19.42 1.99 -14.22
CA THR A 137 -19.32 1.55 -15.63
C THR A 137 -18.36 2.39 -16.47
N HIS A 138 -17.73 3.42 -15.92
CA HIS A 138 -16.77 4.27 -16.64
C HIS A 138 -15.40 3.58 -16.75
N PHE A 139 -14.69 3.87 -17.82
CA PHE A 139 -13.31 3.46 -18.03
C PHE A 139 -12.33 4.43 -17.34
N PRO A 140 -11.10 4.01 -17.03
CA PRO A 140 -10.12 4.84 -16.33
C PRO A 140 -9.82 6.19 -16.98
N ASN A 141 -9.87 6.29 -18.31
CA ASN A 141 -9.67 7.54 -19.07
C ASN A 141 -10.83 8.52 -18.94
N GLU A 142 -11.99 8.08 -18.48
CA GLU A 142 -13.20 8.91 -18.27
C GLU A 142 -13.28 9.42 -16.82
N LEU A 143 -12.37 9.01 -15.95
CA LEU A 143 -12.34 9.33 -14.53
C LEU A 143 -11.31 10.43 -14.21
N SER A 144 -11.63 11.29 -13.25
CA SER A 144 -10.65 12.22 -12.67
C SER A 144 -9.52 11.47 -11.93
N GLY A 145 -8.42 12.15 -11.62
CA GLY A 145 -7.31 11.57 -10.84
C GLY A 145 -7.77 11.00 -9.50
N GLY A 146 -8.56 11.77 -8.75
CA GLY A 146 -9.10 11.33 -7.46
C GLY A 146 -10.08 10.16 -7.56
N GLN A 147 -10.91 10.13 -8.61
CA GLN A 147 -11.79 8.99 -8.87
C GLN A 147 -10.98 7.73 -9.21
N ARG A 148 -9.95 7.83 -10.05
CA ARG A 148 -9.05 6.71 -10.35
C ARG A 148 -8.36 6.18 -9.09
N GLN A 149 -7.90 7.08 -8.22
CA GLN A 149 -7.27 6.69 -6.96
C GLN A 149 -8.26 5.98 -6.02
N ARG A 150 -9.49 6.47 -5.89
CA ARG A 150 -10.52 5.80 -5.11
C ARG A 150 -10.90 4.42 -5.69
N VAL A 151 -10.90 4.25 -7.01
CA VAL A 151 -11.07 2.91 -7.64
C VAL A 151 -9.90 2.00 -7.31
N ALA A 152 -8.65 2.50 -7.32
CA ALA A 152 -7.47 1.73 -6.92
C ALA A 152 -7.53 1.34 -5.43
N ILE A 153 -8.00 2.23 -4.55
CA ILE A 153 -8.24 1.95 -3.14
C ILE A 153 -9.34 0.87 -2.98
N ALA A 154 -10.47 0.98 -3.69
CA ALA A 154 -11.52 -0.04 -3.66
C ALA A 154 -10.99 -1.42 -4.07
N ARG A 155 -10.17 -1.45 -5.14
CA ARG A 155 -9.51 -2.68 -5.61
C ARG A 155 -8.56 -3.26 -4.56
N ALA A 156 -7.81 -2.41 -3.85
CA ALA A 156 -6.91 -2.86 -2.78
C ALA A 156 -7.67 -3.45 -1.58
N LEU A 157 -8.85 -2.90 -1.25
CA LEU A 157 -9.64 -3.28 -0.09
C LEU A 157 -10.52 -4.51 -0.29
N ILE A 158 -10.92 -4.84 -1.53
CA ILE A 158 -11.98 -5.82 -1.79
C ILE A 158 -11.66 -7.23 -1.29
N THR A 159 -10.37 -7.56 -1.19
CA THR A 159 -9.90 -8.85 -0.65
C THR A 159 -9.84 -8.86 0.88
N LYS A 160 -10.14 -7.74 1.55
CA LYS A 160 -9.97 -7.54 2.99
C LYS A 160 -8.55 -7.88 3.43
N PRO A 161 -7.54 -7.18 2.90
CA PRO A 161 -6.14 -7.50 3.16
C PRO A 161 -5.76 -7.16 4.60
N GLU A 162 -4.67 -7.77 5.09
CA GLU A 162 -4.07 -7.42 6.39
C GLU A 162 -3.24 -6.13 6.32
N ILE A 163 -2.70 -5.83 5.12
CA ILE A 163 -1.79 -4.71 4.86
C ILE A 163 -2.18 -4.01 3.56
N ILE A 164 -2.15 -2.69 3.58
CA ILE A 164 -2.13 -1.87 2.37
C ILE A 164 -0.73 -1.28 2.21
N LEU A 165 -0.14 -1.49 1.04
CA LEU A 165 1.10 -0.86 0.61
C LEU A 165 0.79 0.23 -0.40
N ALA A 166 1.09 1.48 -0.05
CA ALA A 166 0.79 2.64 -0.87
C ALA A 166 2.10 3.32 -1.32
N ASP A 167 2.39 3.26 -2.62
CA ASP A 167 3.56 3.90 -3.23
C ASP A 167 3.17 5.26 -3.79
N GLU A 168 3.61 6.34 -3.13
CA GLU A 168 3.32 7.74 -3.49
C GLU A 168 1.82 7.96 -3.80
N PRO A 169 0.89 7.62 -2.88
CA PRO A 169 -0.55 7.52 -3.19
C PRO A 169 -1.19 8.84 -3.60
N THR A 170 -0.49 9.96 -3.40
CA THR A 170 -0.96 11.32 -3.69
C THR A 170 -0.16 12.00 -4.80
N GLY A 171 0.95 11.42 -5.25
CA GLY A 171 1.92 12.08 -6.13
C GLY A 171 1.41 12.43 -7.54
N ALA A 172 0.26 11.93 -7.97
CA ALA A 172 -0.39 12.27 -9.25
C ALA A 172 -1.69 13.09 -9.07
N LEU A 173 -1.92 13.65 -7.87
CA LEU A 173 -3.15 14.34 -7.50
C LEU A 173 -2.90 15.82 -7.19
N ASP A 174 -3.92 16.65 -7.32
CA ASP A 174 -3.91 18.02 -6.79
C ASP A 174 -3.96 18.01 -5.26
N SER A 175 -3.57 19.13 -4.63
CA SER A 175 -3.42 19.24 -3.18
C SER A 175 -4.71 18.93 -2.41
N LYS A 176 -5.88 19.34 -2.92
CA LYS A 176 -7.17 19.09 -2.28
C LYS A 176 -7.50 17.60 -2.31
N THR A 177 -7.38 16.99 -3.47
CA THR A 177 -7.63 15.55 -3.66
C THR A 177 -6.63 14.71 -2.86
N SER A 178 -5.37 15.16 -2.73
CA SER A 178 -4.35 14.51 -1.90
C SER A 178 -4.77 14.42 -0.43
N VAL A 179 -5.29 15.53 0.13
CA VAL A 179 -5.82 15.55 1.50
C VAL A 179 -6.99 14.58 1.65
N GLU A 180 -7.95 14.58 0.70
CA GLU A 180 -9.10 13.66 0.75
C GLU A 180 -8.67 12.19 0.71
N VAL A 181 -7.66 11.82 -0.09
CA VAL A 181 -7.13 10.46 -0.16
C VAL A 181 -6.43 10.06 1.13
N MET A 182 -5.61 10.94 1.72
CA MET A 182 -4.95 10.64 3.00
C MET A 182 -5.95 10.52 4.14
N GLN A 183 -6.99 11.37 4.18
CA GLN A 183 -8.08 11.24 5.15
C GLN A 183 -8.83 9.91 5.00
N LEU A 184 -9.09 9.47 3.77
CA LEU A 184 -9.70 8.18 3.50
C LEU A 184 -8.84 7.02 4.02
N LEU A 185 -7.53 7.03 3.76
CA LEU A 185 -6.61 5.99 4.26
C LEU A 185 -6.57 5.98 5.79
N LYS A 186 -6.56 7.15 6.42
CA LYS A 186 -6.60 7.32 7.87
C LYS A 186 -7.88 6.76 8.48
N GLN A 187 -9.03 7.06 7.85
CA GLN A 187 -10.33 6.53 8.27
C GLN A 187 -10.35 4.99 8.18
N LEU A 188 -9.89 4.42 7.06
CA LEU A 188 -9.80 2.96 6.87
C LEU A 188 -8.91 2.29 7.92
N ASN A 189 -7.74 2.89 8.23
CA ASN A 189 -6.86 2.38 9.28
C ASN A 189 -7.57 2.35 10.64
N ARG A 190 -8.27 3.44 11.01
CA ARG A 190 -8.94 3.58 12.31
C ARG A 190 -10.17 2.69 12.45
N GLU A 191 -11.03 2.65 11.42
CA GLU A 191 -12.32 1.97 11.49
C GLU A 191 -12.20 0.46 11.21
N GLU A 192 -11.34 0.07 10.29
CA GLU A 192 -11.18 -1.33 9.89
C GLU A 192 -9.95 -2.01 10.50
N GLY A 193 -9.07 -1.26 11.18
CA GLY A 193 -7.86 -1.78 11.83
C GLY A 193 -6.81 -2.29 10.84
N ILE A 194 -6.88 -1.88 9.58
CA ILE A 194 -5.95 -2.32 8.52
C ILE A 194 -4.60 -1.65 8.73
N THR A 195 -3.52 -2.42 8.68
CA THR A 195 -2.17 -1.86 8.67
C THR A 195 -1.88 -1.17 7.33
N ILE A 196 -1.43 0.08 7.36
CA ILE A 196 -1.14 0.84 6.13
C ILE A 196 0.30 1.32 6.15
N ILE A 197 1.03 1.05 5.07
CA ILE A 197 2.40 1.51 4.86
C ILE A 197 2.41 2.42 3.64
N VAL A 198 2.77 3.68 3.84
CA VAL A 198 2.88 4.69 2.78
C VAL A 198 4.35 4.94 2.49
N VAL A 199 4.77 4.75 1.26
CA VAL A 199 6.08 5.22 0.79
C VAL A 199 5.89 6.60 0.19
N THR A 200 6.66 7.57 0.67
CA THR A 200 6.60 8.94 0.15
C THR A 200 7.91 9.69 0.36
N HIS A 201 8.11 10.75 -0.42
CA HIS A 201 9.15 11.75 -0.20
C HIS A 201 8.57 13.08 0.31
N GLU A 202 7.24 13.18 0.45
CA GLU A 202 6.52 14.37 0.89
C GLU A 202 6.34 14.35 2.41
N SER A 203 6.95 15.32 3.12
CA SER A 203 6.83 15.44 4.58
C SER A 203 5.37 15.66 5.02
N GLY A 204 4.56 16.38 4.21
CA GLY A 204 3.16 16.60 4.51
C GLY A 204 2.37 15.29 4.58
N VAL A 205 2.62 14.35 3.66
CA VAL A 205 2.01 13.03 3.63
C VAL A 205 2.51 12.18 4.80
N ALA A 206 3.83 12.20 5.06
CA ALA A 206 4.42 11.43 6.16
C ALA A 206 3.88 11.85 7.52
N ASN A 207 3.66 13.14 7.74
CA ASN A 207 3.12 13.68 8.98
C ASN A 207 1.66 13.28 9.26
N GLU A 208 0.95 12.75 8.27
CA GLU A 208 -0.40 12.18 8.45
C GLU A 208 -0.39 10.76 9.01
N THR A 209 0.77 10.14 9.21
CA THR A 209 0.92 8.78 9.75
C THR A 209 1.36 8.79 11.22
N ASN A 210 1.14 7.66 11.93
CA ASN A 210 1.49 7.53 13.35
C ASN A 210 3.00 7.33 13.58
N LYS A 211 3.70 6.76 12.59
CA LYS A 211 5.12 6.42 12.66
C LYS A 211 5.79 6.77 11.34
N ILE A 212 6.94 7.43 11.40
CA ILE A 212 7.75 7.79 10.23
C ILE A 212 9.08 7.04 10.31
N ILE A 213 9.36 6.22 9.30
CA ILE A 213 10.61 5.46 9.15
C ILE A 213 11.46 6.15 8.09
N HIS A 214 12.60 6.68 8.48
CA HIS A 214 13.53 7.32 7.57
C HIS A 214 14.54 6.32 7.02
N ILE A 215 14.53 6.15 5.69
CA ILE A 215 15.51 5.34 4.99
C ILE A 215 16.49 6.22 4.20
N LYS A 216 17.78 5.99 4.42
CA LYS A 216 18.86 6.70 3.73
C LYS A 216 19.94 5.71 3.30
N ASP A 217 20.34 5.76 2.03
CA ASP A 217 21.41 4.92 1.47
C ASP A 217 21.26 3.42 1.77
N GLY A 218 19.99 2.95 1.83
CA GLY A 218 19.66 1.55 2.07
C GLY A 218 19.63 1.14 3.54
N ILE A 219 19.68 2.07 4.47
CA ILE A 219 19.70 1.82 5.93
C ILE A 219 18.55 2.60 6.58
N ILE A 220 17.90 2.00 7.59
CA ILE A 220 16.97 2.74 8.47
C ILE A 220 17.81 3.57 9.43
N GLY A 221 17.69 4.92 9.29
CA GLY A 221 18.45 5.86 10.10
C GLY A 221 17.72 6.28 11.37
N GLN A 222 16.44 6.58 11.27
CA GLN A 222 15.61 7.08 12.37
C GLN A 222 14.18 6.56 12.24
N ILE A 223 13.55 6.31 13.38
CA ILE A 223 12.11 6.04 13.48
C ILE A 223 11.53 7.10 14.42
N GLU A 224 10.52 7.83 13.94
CA GLU A 224 9.82 8.87 14.68
C GLU A 224 8.39 8.42 14.97
N GLU A 225 7.98 8.49 16.25
CA GLU A 225 6.57 8.31 16.63
C GLU A 225 5.87 9.67 16.54
N ASN A 226 4.80 9.74 15.74
CA ASN A 226 4.04 10.96 15.57
C ASN A 226 2.82 10.98 16.48
N THR A 227 2.98 11.44 17.71
CA THR A 227 1.92 11.53 18.72
C THR A 227 0.90 12.65 18.45
N ALA A 228 1.21 13.61 17.57
CA ALA A 228 0.30 14.70 17.19
C ALA A 228 -0.90 14.19 16.36
N HIS A 229 -0.81 12.99 15.83
CA HIS A 229 -1.85 12.35 15.02
C HIS A 229 -3.12 12.01 15.81
N ASP A 230 -3.03 11.72 17.10
CA ASP A 230 -4.19 11.36 17.95
C ASP A 230 -5.05 12.57 18.35
N ALA A 231 -4.54 13.79 18.18
CA ALA A 231 -5.21 15.03 18.56
C ALA A 231 -6.16 15.60 17.48
N TRP A 232 -6.27 14.96 16.31
CA TRP A 232 -7.15 15.46 15.25
C TRP A 232 -8.60 14.97 15.45
N ASP A 233 -9.43 15.87 15.97
CA ASP A 233 -10.86 15.64 16.31
C ASP A 233 -11.85 15.93 15.16
N GLY A 234 -11.38 16.14 13.93
CA GLY A 234 -12.25 16.38 12.78
C GLY A 234 -12.80 17.80 12.66
N THR A 235 -12.37 18.74 13.50
CA THR A 235 -12.96 20.08 13.59
C THR A 235 -12.34 21.15 12.66
N MET A 236 -11.35 20.85 11.86
CA MET A 236 -10.76 21.81 10.92
C MET A 236 -11.22 21.64 9.48
N MET A 237 -12.54 21.68 9.22
CA MET A 237 -13.10 22.09 7.93
C MET A 237 -14.44 22.78 8.15
N LYS A 238 -14.40 24.09 8.30
CA LYS A 238 -15.49 25.00 7.96
C LYS A 238 -15.04 25.92 6.85
#